data_cbcd316a9c1d500af46f60bdd7c716b5
#
_entry.id   cbcd316a9c1d500af46f60bdd7c716b5
#
_cell.length_a   1.000
_cell.length_b   1.000
_cell.length_c   1.000
_cell.angle_alpha   90.00
_cell.angle_beta   90.00
_cell.angle_gamma   90.00
#
_symmetry.space_group_name_H-M   'P 1'
#
loop_
_entity.id
_entity.type
_entity.pdbx_description
1 polymer ?
#
loop_
_entity_poly.entity_id
_entity_poly.type
_entity_poly.pdbx_seq_one_letter_code
_entity_poly.pdbx_strand_id
1 'polypeptide(L)'
;AVSWLLSLRQITPMPVTEHEAHAVRPKLKELLTEWPVVKFLLLVALIQGSHAAYYSFGSIYWKQAGHSEDIIGYLWSLGVVAEVLVFAFSKRWFAGWSLRTLFFVASLGVIARWGLTASTTTILALVAIQLLHGVTFAIAHIAAIQYIQHAPQNKMVALQALYNAIPLGAVIAAVTTLSGWGYEHWGAAVFWAMAAMGGLALLIRVDTPPSTVQDGNALKAEPEAQN
;
A
#
# COMPACT_ATOMS: atom_id res chain seq x y z
N ALA A 1 19.20 17.32 12.40
CA ALA A 1 19.94 18.39 11.70
C ALA A 1 19.68 18.39 10.20
N VAL A 2 19.85 17.26 9.50
CA VAL A 2 19.66 17.18 8.01
C VAL A 2 18.21 17.52 7.62
N SER A 3 17.21 17.01 8.31
CA SER A 3 15.78 17.28 8.05
C SER A 3 15.47 18.79 8.17
N TRP A 4 16.09 19.47 9.12
CA TRP A 4 15.92 20.90 9.31
C TRP A 4 16.54 21.70 8.15
N LEU A 5 17.74 21.35 7.69
CA LEU A 5 18.38 21.97 6.54
C LEU A 5 17.59 21.76 5.25
N LEU A 6 16.97 20.58 5.06
CA LEU A 6 16.09 20.29 3.94
C LEU A 6 14.79 21.09 4.00
N SER A 7 14.24 21.33 5.21
CA SER A 7 13.03 22.12 5.39
C SER A 7 13.22 23.61 5.02
N LEU A 8 14.44 24.13 5.09
CA LEU A 8 14.76 25.49 4.64
C LEU A 8 14.70 25.69 3.11
N ARG A 9 14.70 24.58 2.36
CA ARG A 9 14.55 24.57 0.89
C ARG A 9 13.14 24.21 0.44
N GLN A 10 12.14 24.42 1.28
CA GLN A 10 10.76 24.17 0.90
C GLN A 10 10.38 25.02 -0.30
N ILE A 11 9.95 24.33 -1.36
CA ILE A 11 9.38 24.97 -2.54
C ILE A 11 8.06 25.60 -2.11
N THR A 12 7.86 26.88 -2.43
CA THR A 12 6.59 27.56 -2.19
C THR A 12 5.47 26.74 -2.84
N PRO A 13 4.40 26.39 -2.13
CA PRO A 13 3.27 25.69 -2.75
C PRO A 13 2.79 26.48 -3.95
N MET A 14 2.52 25.78 -5.06
CA MET A 14 1.90 26.44 -6.21
C MET A 14 0.56 27.06 -5.77
N PRO A 15 0.25 28.30 -6.19
CA PRO A 15 -1.02 28.91 -5.86
C PRO A 15 -2.15 28.02 -6.37
N VAL A 16 -3.15 27.77 -5.51
CA VAL A 16 -4.33 27.01 -5.87
C VAL A 16 -5.06 27.82 -6.94
N THR A 17 -5.35 27.18 -8.08
CA THR A 17 -6.12 27.84 -9.15
C THR A 17 -7.55 28.09 -8.66
N GLU A 18 -8.18 29.18 -9.14
CA GLU A 18 -9.58 29.50 -8.75
C GLU A 18 -10.56 28.33 -9.01
N HIS A 19 -10.30 27.52 -10.04
CA HIS A 19 -11.08 26.34 -10.37
C HIS A 19 -10.95 25.24 -9.31
N GLU A 20 -9.79 25.09 -8.68
CA GLU A 20 -9.56 24.14 -7.58
C GLU A 20 -10.19 24.63 -6.26
N ALA A 21 -10.25 25.93 -6.06
CA ALA A 21 -10.83 26.53 -4.85
C ALA A 21 -12.37 26.34 -4.77
N HIS A 22 -13.04 26.20 -5.91
CA HIS A 22 -14.50 25.99 -6.00
C HIS A 22 -14.94 24.54 -6.18
N ALA A 23 -14.00 23.59 -6.33
CA ALA A 23 -14.36 22.17 -6.43
C ALA A 23 -14.99 21.68 -5.13
N VAL A 24 -16.27 21.28 -5.21
CA VAL A 24 -16.98 20.66 -4.07
C VAL A 24 -16.28 19.37 -3.72
N ARG A 25 -15.67 19.31 -2.53
CA ARG A 25 -15.03 18.10 -2.02
C ARG A 25 -16.09 17.14 -1.49
N PRO A 26 -16.12 15.88 -1.94
CA PRO A 26 -17.07 14.90 -1.44
C PRO A 26 -16.83 14.64 0.05
N LYS A 27 -17.91 14.39 0.78
CA LYS A 27 -17.80 13.95 2.17
C LYS A 27 -17.19 12.55 2.22
N LEU A 28 -16.33 12.27 3.20
CA LEU A 28 -15.69 10.95 3.35
C LEU A 28 -16.71 9.80 3.40
N LYS A 29 -17.88 10.03 4.02
CA LYS A 29 -18.97 9.05 4.09
C LYS A 29 -19.54 8.70 2.72
N GLU A 30 -19.62 9.66 1.81
CA GLU A 30 -20.12 9.44 0.44
C GLU A 30 -19.17 8.54 -0.34
N LEU A 31 -17.86 8.75 -0.22
CA LEU A 31 -16.86 7.88 -0.84
C LEU A 31 -16.93 6.43 -0.32
N LEU A 32 -17.26 6.23 0.94
CA LEU A 32 -17.42 4.89 1.53
C LEU A 32 -18.69 4.17 1.05
N THR A 33 -19.59 4.83 0.34
CA THR A 33 -20.73 4.19 -0.34
C THR A 33 -20.40 3.79 -1.78
N GLU A 34 -19.31 4.30 -2.35
CA GLU A 34 -18.86 3.96 -3.70
C GLU A 34 -18.17 2.58 -3.70
N TRP A 35 -18.80 1.59 -4.32
CA TRP A 35 -18.27 0.22 -4.35
C TRP A 35 -16.83 0.10 -4.89
N PRO A 36 -16.39 0.83 -5.94
CA PRO A 36 -14.99 0.83 -6.37
C PRO A 36 -14.03 1.30 -5.28
N VAL A 37 -14.39 2.32 -4.51
CA VAL A 37 -13.58 2.84 -3.39
C VAL A 37 -13.50 1.81 -2.26
N VAL A 38 -14.63 1.19 -1.91
CA VAL A 38 -14.66 0.15 -0.88
C VAL A 38 -13.78 -1.04 -1.26
N LYS A 39 -13.87 -1.53 -2.51
CA LYS A 39 -12.98 -2.60 -3.01
C LYS A 39 -11.51 -2.22 -2.93
N PHE A 40 -11.16 -1.00 -3.34
CA PHE A 40 -9.80 -0.48 -3.26
C PHE A 40 -9.30 -0.48 -1.81
N LEU A 41 -10.05 0.12 -0.89
CA LEU A 41 -9.66 0.19 0.52
C LEU A 41 -9.54 -1.20 1.15
N LEU A 42 -10.46 -2.13 0.84
CA LEU A 42 -10.42 -3.51 1.34
C LEU A 42 -9.21 -4.27 0.80
N LEU A 43 -8.92 -4.17 -0.50
CA LEU A 43 -7.76 -4.81 -1.11
C LEU A 43 -6.46 -4.34 -0.44
N VAL A 44 -6.30 -3.02 -0.31
CA VAL A 44 -5.10 -2.45 0.32
C VAL A 44 -5.04 -2.79 1.80
N ALA A 45 -6.18 -2.80 2.51
CA ALA A 45 -6.26 -3.19 3.90
C ALA A 45 -5.80 -4.64 4.13
N LEU A 46 -6.16 -5.56 3.24
CA LEU A 46 -5.70 -6.95 3.30
C LEU A 46 -4.18 -7.06 3.08
N ILE A 47 -3.64 -6.36 2.08
CA ILE A 47 -2.21 -6.40 1.77
C ILE A 47 -1.39 -5.73 2.88
N GLN A 48 -1.72 -4.49 3.23
CA GLN A 48 -0.93 -3.72 4.21
C GLN A 48 -1.17 -4.21 5.64
N GLY A 49 -2.41 -4.55 5.99
CA GLY A 49 -2.76 -5.12 7.29
C GLY A 49 -2.06 -6.45 7.57
N SER A 50 -1.73 -7.24 6.53
CA SER A 50 -0.98 -8.49 6.69
C SER A 50 0.42 -8.30 7.29
N HIS A 51 0.96 -7.08 7.32
CA HIS A 51 2.26 -6.78 7.95
C HIS A 51 2.17 -6.66 9.48
N ALA A 52 0.98 -6.58 10.06
CA ALA A 52 0.80 -6.28 11.49
C ALA A 52 1.46 -7.30 12.42
N ALA A 53 1.31 -8.61 12.17
CA ALA A 53 1.95 -9.66 12.96
C ALA A 53 3.48 -9.56 12.89
N TYR A 54 4.02 -9.25 11.71
CA TYR A 54 5.46 -9.11 11.50
C TYR A 54 6.02 -7.91 12.28
N TYR A 55 5.39 -6.76 12.20
CA TYR A 55 5.85 -5.56 12.92
C TYR A 55 5.87 -5.75 14.44
N SER A 56 4.96 -6.56 14.97
CA SER A 56 4.85 -6.77 16.41
C SER A 56 5.67 -7.95 16.92
N PHE A 57 5.72 -9.04 16.16
CA PHE A 57 6.24 -10.32 16.65
C PHE A 57 7.43 -10.85 15.84
N GLY A 58 7.80 -10.26 14.71
CA GLY A 58 8.90 -10.72 13.87
C GLY A 58 10.23 -10.81 14.62
N SER A 59 10.59 -9.75 15.37
CA SER A 59 11.83 -9.76 16.17
C SER A 59 11.79 -10.77 17.29
N ILE A 60 10.66 -10.93 17.97
CA ILE A 60 10.48 -11.91 19.05
C ILE A 60 10.62 -13.32 18.48
N TYR A 61 9.98 -13.61 17.36
CA TYR A 61 10.02 -14.89 16.68
C TYR A 61 11.44 -15.28 16.28
N TRP A 62 12.21 -14.35 15.69
CA TRP A 62 13.60 -14.61 15.30
C TRP A 62 14.54 -14.74 16.48
N LYS A 63 14.30 -13.98 17.55
CA LYS A 63 15.07 -14.12 18.80
C LYS A 63 14.84 -15.50 19.45
N GLN A 64 13.59 -15.98 19.47
CA GLN A 64 13.24 -17.34 19.93
C GLN A 64 13.85 -18.43 19.07
N ALA A 65 14.08 -18.18 17.78
CA ALA A 65 14.78 -19.08 16.86
C ALA A 65 16.32 -19.06 17.03
N GLY A 66 16.85 -18.25 17.95
CA GLY A 66 18.27 -18.19 18.28
C GLY A 66 19.09 -17.14 17.51
N HIS A 67 18.44 -16.24 16.77
CA HIS A 67 19.15 -15.16 16.08
C HIS A 67 19.53 -14.03 17.05
N SER A 68 20.76 -13.50 16.88
CA SER A 68 21.23 -12.34 17.65
C SER A 68 20.51 -11.06 17.27
N GLU A 69 20.52 -10.07 18.17
CA GLU A 69 19.89 -8.76 17.94
C GLU A 69 20.52 -8.03 16.74
N ASP A 70 21.81 -8.20 16.51
CA ASP A 70 22.50 -7.63 15.33
C ASP A 70 21.96 -8.21 14.03
N ILE A 71 21.80 -9.55 13.94
CA ILE A 71 21.22 -10.21 12.77
C ILE A 71 19.79 -9.73 12.53
N ILE A 72 18.99 -9.62 13.59
CA ILE A 72 17.62 -9.11 13.52
C ILE A 72 17.62 -7.66 12.99
N GLY A 73 18.52 -6.81 13.49
CA GLY A 73 18.68 -5.43 13.03
C GLY A 73 19.06 -5.35 11.54
N TYR A 74 20.00 -6.21 11.07
CA TYR A 74 20.36 -6.28 9.66
C TYR A 74 19.21 -6.75 8.78
N LEU A 75 18.41 -7.72 9.23
CA LEU A 75 17.22 -8.18 8.50
C LEU A 75 16.18 -7.06 8.35
N TRP A 76 15.90 -6.31 9.42
CA TRP A 76 15.03 -5.14 9.33
C TRP A 76 15.56 -4.09 8.35
N SER A 77 16.85 -3.79 8.44
CA SER A 77 17.49 -2.83 7.53
C SER A 77 17.43 -3.28 6.08
N LEU A 78 17.59 -4.57 5.82
CA LEU A 78 17.49 -5.15 4.47
C LEU A 78 16.07 -4.97 3.90
N GLY A 79 15.03 -5.15 4.71
CA GLY A 79 13.64 -4.89 4.31
C GLY A 79 13.42 -3.44 3.88
N VAL A 80 13.94 -2.49 4.66
CA VAL A 80 13.88 -1.05 4.34
C VAL A 80 14.67 -0.72 3.08
N VAL A 81 15.88 -1.30 2.90
CA VAL A 81 16.66 -1.10 1.68
C VAL A 81 15.92 -1.63 0.45
N ALA A 82 15.29 -2.81 0.54
CA ALA A 82 14.49 -3.36 -0.54
C ALA A 82 13.32 -2.44 -0.92
N GLU A 83 12.64 -1.88 0.07
CA GLU A 83 11.56 -0.90 -0.13
C GLU A 83 12.05 0.36 -0.83
N VAL A 84 13.14 0.96 -0.34
CA VAL A 84 13.73 2.18 -0.94
C VAL A 84 14.14 1.94 -2.38
N LEU A 85 14.75 0.80 -2.70
CA LEU A 85 15.13 0.44 -4.06
C LEU A 85 13.90 0.31 -4.97
N VAL A 86 12.83 -0.32 -4.51
CA VAL A 86 11.59 -0.42 -5.27
C VAL A 86 11.00 0.96 -5.56
N PHE A 87 10.96 1.85 -4.58
CA PHE A 87 10.48 3.23 -4.81
C PHE A 87 11.40 4.01 -5.76
N ALA A 88 12.71 3.95 -5.56
CA ALA A 88 13.68 4.68 -6.38
C ALA A 88 13.64 4.27 -7.86
N PHE A 89 13.46 3.00 -8.13
CA PHE A 89 13.44 2.45 -9.50
C PHE A 89 12.04 2.16 -10.04
N SER A 90 10.99 2.53 -9.31
CA SER A 90 9.60 2.20 -9.65
C SER A 90 9.20 2.61 -11.07
N LYS A 91 9.57 3.82 -11.51
CA LYS A 91 9.29 4.30 -12.87
C LYS A 91 9.95 3.46 -13.96
N ARG A 92 11.12 2.86 -13.67
CA ARG A 92 11.85 2.01 -14.63
C ARG A 92 11.34 0.57 -14.62
N TRP A 93 11.07 0.02 -13.44
CA TRP A 93 10.73 -1.40 -13.30
C TRP A 93 9.26 -1.68 -13.61
N PHE A 94 8.37 -0.74 -13.29
CA PHE A 94 6.93 -0.92 -13.43
C PHE A 94 6.32 -0.03 -14.51
N ALA A 95 7.14 0.54 -15.42
CA ALA A 95 6.63 1.28 -16.56
C ALA A 95 5.67 0.41 -17.38
N GLY A 96 4.44 0.89 -17.58
CA GLY A 96 3.41 0.16 -18.33
C GLY A 96 2.70 -0.96 -17.55
N TRP A 97 3.05 -1.23 -16.30
CA TRP A 97 2.29 -2.19 -15.50
C TRP A 97 0.92 -1.62 -15.16
N SER A 98 -0.11 -2.44 -15.36
CA SER A 98 -1.46 -2.05 -14.98
C SER A 98 -1.62 -2.07 -13.44
N LEU A 99 -2.57 -1.28 -12.95
CA LEU A 99 -2.95 -1.28 -11.53
C LEU A 99 -3.28 -2.69 -11.02
N ARG A 100 -3.98 -3.48 -11.85
CA ARG A 100 -4.32 -4.88 -11.53
C ARG A 100 -3.07 -5.75 -11.38
N THR A 101 -2.09 -5.58 -12.28
CA THR A 101 -0.83 -6.33 -12.24
C THR A 101 -0.05 -6.04 -10.96
N LEU A 102 0.05 -4.76 -10.58
CA LEU A 102 0.75 -4.35 -9.36
C LEU A 102 0.11 -4.97 -8.11
N PHE A 103 -1.21 -4.87 -7.96
CA PHE A 103 -1.91 -5.47 -6.84
C PHE A 103 -1.85 -7.00 -6.83
N PHE A 104 -1.92 -7.63 -8.00
CA PHE A 104 -1.79 -9.08 -8.13
C PHE A 104 -0.41 -9.56 -7.66
N VAL A 105 0.67 -8.91 -8.13
CA VAL A 105 2.05 -9.24 -7.73
C VAL A 105 2.26 -8.99 -6.23
N ALA A 106 1.75 -7.88 -5.70
CA ALA A 106 1.83 -7.60 -4.27
C ALA A 106 1.10 -8.67 -3.44
N SER A 107 -0.10 -9.10 -3.87
CA SER A 107 -0.88 -10.14 -3.18
C SER A 107 -0.19 -11.50 -3.20
N LEU A 108 0.39 -11.91 -4.34
CA LEU A 108 1.22 -13.12 -4.42
C LEU A 108 2.45 -13.02 -3.53
N GLY A 109 3.08 -11.84 -3.51
CA GLY A 109 4.20 -11.55 -2.61
C GLY A 109 3.82 -11.73 -1.14
N VAL A 110 2.63 -11.29 -0.72
CA VAL A 110 2.09 -11.47 0.64
C VAL A 110 1.97 -12.96 0.98
N ILE A 111 1.37 -13.76 0.08
CA ILE A 111 1.24 -15.21 0.30
C ILE A 111 2.61 -15.86 0.46
N ALA A 112 3.52 -15.59 -0.47
CA ALA A 112 4.87 -16.16 -0.46
C ALA A 112 5.65 -15.73 0.80
N ARG A 113 5.65 -14.43 1.12
CA ARG A 113 6.41 -13.87 2.22
C ARG A 113 5.96 -14.44 3.56
N TRP A 114 4.66 -14.40 3.84
CA TRP A 114 4.17 -14.85 5.14
C TRP A 114 4.11 -16.37 5.26
N GLY A 115 3.87 -17.08 4.15
CA GLY A 115 4.00 -18.54 4.12
C GLY A 115 5.43 -19.00 4.41
N LEU A 116 6.45 -18.35 3.82
CA LEU A 116 7.85 -18.60 4.13
C LEU A 116 8.18 -18.23 5.58
N THR A 117 7.70 -17.08 6.07
CA THR A 117 7.93 -16.64 7.45
C THR A 117 7.37 -17.65 8.46
N ALA A 118 6.18 -18.21 8.18
CA ALA A 118 5.58 -19.25 9.04
C ALA A 118 6.34 -20.59 9.01
N SER A 119 7.10 -20.84 7.93
CA SER A 119 7.69 -22.18 7.67
C SER A 119 9.15 -22.29 8.04
N THR A 120 9.91 -21.20 8.12
CA THR A 120 11.38 -21.26 8.31
C THR A 120 11.94 -20.00 8.95
N THR A 121 13.03 -20.22 9.69
CA THR A 121 13.84 -19.16 10.31
C THR A 121 15.31 -19.24 9.90
N THR A 122 15.65 -20.00 8.83
CA THR A 122 17.02 -20.04 8.32
C THR A 122 17.43 -18.69 7.76
N ILE A 123 18.68 -18.28 8.01
CA ILE A 123 19.18 -16.94 7.60
C ILE A 123 18.98 -16.67 6.11
N LEU A 124 19.29 -17.64 5.25
CA LEU A 124 19.15 -17.47 3.81
C LEU A 124 17.69 -17.22 3.40
N ALA A 125 16.76 -17.95 4.01
CA ALA A 125 15.34 -17.74 3.78
C ALA A 125 14.87 -16.37 4.33
N LEU A 126 15.35 -15.98 5.52
CA LEU A 126 15.02 -14.67 6.10
C LEU A 126 15.52 -13.52 5.23
N VAL A 127 16.69 -13.62 4.62
CA VAL A 127 17.18 -12.63 3.63
C VAL A 127 16.21 -12.53 2.46
N ALA A 128 15.79 -13.65 1.86
CA ALA A 128 14.80 -13.65 0.77
C ALA A 128 13.45 -13.07 1.20
N ILE A 129 12.95 -13.43 2.40
CA ILE A 129 11.72 -12.90 3.00
C ILE A 129 11.80 -11.38 3.17
N GLN A 130 12.96 -10.85 3.56
CA GLN A 130 13.13 -9.41 3.72
C GLN A 130 13.18 -8.67 2.38
N LEU A 131 13.78 -9.25 1.35
CA LEU A 131 13.73 -8.67 0.00
C LEU A 131 12.30 -8.62 -0.55
N LEU A 132 11.45 -9.59 -0.20
CA LEU A 132 10.03 -9.57 -0.54
C LEU A 132 9.26 -8.40 0.12
N HIS A 133 9.83 -7.70 1.10
CA HIS A 133 9.20 -6.50 1.68
C HIS A 133 8.94 -5.43 0.62
N GLY A 134 9.90 -5.19 -0.27
CA GLY A 134 9.72 -4.29 -1.40
C GLY A 134 8.52 -4.69 -2.29
N VAL A 135 8.30 -6.00 -2.49
CA VAL A 135 7.16 -6.49 -3.28
C VAL A 135 5.85 -6.30 -2.53
N THR A 136 5.80 -6.67 -1.26
CA THR A 136 4.54 -6.68 -0.49
C THR A 136 4.11 -5.29 -0.03
N PHE A 137 5.06 -4.43 0.33
CA PHE A 137 4.78 -3.09 0.84
C PHE A 137 4.88 -2.03 -0.25
N ALA A 138 6.05 -1.89 -0.91
CA ALA A 138 6.28 -0.78 -1.81
C ALA A 138 5.46 -0.89 -3.11
N ILE A 139 5.34 -2.08 -3.72
CA ILE A 139 4.50 -2.24 -4.93
C ILE A 139 3.03 -1.96 -4.61
N ALA A 140 2.51 -2.46 -3.48
CA ALA A 140 1.15 -2.18 -3.06
C ALA A 140 0.91 -0.68 -2.80
N HIS A 141 1.89 0.01 -2.21
CA HIS A 141 1.82 1.45 -1.99
C HIS A 141 1.83 2.23 -3.31
N ILE A 142 2.73 1.87 -4.24
CA ILE A 142 2.76 2.46 -5.60
C ILE A 142 1.40 2.27 -6.29
N ALA A 143 0.83 1.06 -6.24
CA ALA A 143 -0.48 0.80 -6.82
C ALA A 143 -1.58 1.65 -6.16
N ALA A 144 -1.56 1.80 -4.83
CA ALA A 144 -2.52 2.63 -4.11
C ALA A 144 -2.41 4.11 -4.52
N ILE A 145 -1.20 4.64 -4.61
CA ILE A 145 -0.98 6.02 -5.07
C ILE A 145 -1.42 6.20 -6.52
N GLN A 146 -1.12 5.24 -7.40
CA GLN A 146 -1.61 5.29 -8.79
C GLN A 146 -3.14 5.30 -8.85
N TYR A 147 -3.84 4.46 -8.06
CA TYR A 147 -5.30 4.49 -7.98
C TYR A 147 -5.81 5.88 -7.60
N ILE A 148 -5.23 6.49 -6.57
CA ILE A 148 -5.63 7.80 -6.07
C ILE A 148 -5.37 8.89 -7.15
N GLN A 149 -4.22 8.84 -7.82
CA GLN A 149 -3.85 9.80 -8.87
C GLN A 149 -4.73 9.73 -10.13
N HIS A 150 -5.34 8.58 -10.43
CA HIS A 150 -6.29 8.44 -11.53
C HIS A 150 -7.73 8.81 -11.15
N ALA A 151 -8.00 9.01 -9.87
CA ALA A 151 -9.32 9.44 -9.42
C ALA A 151 -9.59 10.92 -9.80
N PRO A 152 -10.86 11.32 -9.88
CA PRO A 152 -11.22 12.72 -10.07
C PRO A 152 -10.54 13.64 -9.05
N GLN A 153 -10.06 14.80 -9.49
CA GLN A 153 -9.22 15.70 -8.69
C GLN A 153 -9.87 16.09 -7.35
N ASN A 154 -11.19 16.33 -7.34
CA ASN A 154 -11.95 16.65 -6.13
C ASN A 154 -12.00 15.49 -5.11
N LYS A 155 -11.73 14.23 -5.53
CA LYS A 155 -11.71 13.04 -4.66
C LYS A 155 -10.32 12.67 -4.15
N MET A 156 -9.24 13.11 -4.80
CA MET A 156 -7.86 12.65 -4.51
C MET A 156 -7.47 12.84 -3.04
N VAL A 157 -7.68 14.02 -2.48
CA VAL A 157 -7.32 14.35 -1.08
C VAL A 157 -8.12 13.49 -0.10
N ALA A 158 -9.42 13.29 -0.37
CA ALA A 158 -10.29 12.48 0.46
C ALA A 158 -9.93 10.99 0.39
N LEU A 159 -9.59 10.48 -0.80
CA LEU A 159 -9.11 9.11 -0.98
C LEU A 159 -7.76 8.88 -0.28
N GLN A 160 -6.83 9.86 -0.35
CA GLN A 160 -5.56 9.78 0.38
C GLN A 160 -5.79 9.75 1.89
N ALA A 161 -6.73 10.54 2.40
CA ALA A 161 -7.09 10.54 3.83
C ALA A 161 -7.68 9.18 4.25
N LEU A 162 -8.61 8.62 3.45
CA LEU A 162 -9.19 7.30 3.71
C LEU A 162 -8.15 6.18 3.64
N TYR A 163 -7.25 6.22 2.66
CA TYR A 163 -6.14 5.28 2.54
C TYR A 163 -5.23 5.28 3.77
N ASN A 164 -4.86 6.46 4.27
CA ASN A 164 -4.02 6.56 5.46
C ASN A 164 -4.77 6.13 6.73
N ALA A 165 -6.04 6.55 6.88
CA ALA A 165 -6.80 6.29 8.10
C ALA A 165 -7.27 4.84 8.22
N ILE A 166 -7.75 4.21 7.14
CA ILE A 166 -8.35 2.88 7.18
C ILE A 166 -7.30 1.78 6.97
N PRO A 167 -6.69 1.58 5.77
CA PRO A 167 -5.71 0.51 5.59
C PRO A 167 -4.47 0.65 6.47
N LEU A 168 -3.85 1.83 6.50
CA LEU A 168 -2.57 2.02 7.18
C LEU A 168 -2.71 2.35 8.68
N GLY A 169 -3.87 2.81 9.12
CA GLY A 169 -4.16 3.11 10.52
C GLY A 169 -5.00 2.04 11.18
N ALA A 170 -6.32 2.15 11.03
CA ALA A 170 -7.28 1.34 11.77
C ALA A 170 -7.12 -0.18 11.56
N VAL A 171 -6.90 -0.62 10.31
CA VAL A 171 -6.75 -2.05 10.01
C VAL A 171 -5.45 -2.60 10.57
N ILE A 172 -4.31 -1.91 10.40
CA ILE A 172 -3.05 -2.36 11.01
C ILE A 172 -3.21 -2.46 12.54
N ALA A 173 -3.81 -1.47 13.20
CA ALA A 173 -4.04 -1.49 14.63
C ALA A 173 -4.93 -2.68 15.06
N ALA A 174 -6.04 -2.91 14.37
CA ALA A 174 -6.95 -4.02 14.65
C ALA A 174 -6.26 -5.38 14.44
N VAL A 175 -5.57 -5.56 13.31
CA VAL A 175 -4.86 -6.81 13.00
C VAL A 175 -3.69 -7.02 13.97
N THR A 176 -2.98 -5.96 14.40
CA THR A 176 -1.96 -6.04 15.45
C THR A 176 -2.53 -6.62 16.74
N THR A 177 -3.68 -6.12 17.19
CA THR A 177 -4.35 -6.61 18.40
C THR A 177 -4.76 -8.09 18.25
N LEU A 178 -5.37 -8.46 17.13
CA LEU A 178 -5.74 -9.84 16.84
C LEU A 178 -4.52 -10.75 16.71
N SER A 179 -3.44 -10.26 16.11
CA SER A 179 -2.17 -10.99 16.00
C SER A 179 -1.53 -11.25 17.35
N GLY A 180 -1.71 -10.34 18.33
CA GLY A 180 -1.25 -10.55 19.70
C GLY A 180 -1.87 -11.81 20.31
N TRP A 181 -3.18 -11.88 20.28
CA TRP A 181 -3.91 -13.06 20.73
C TRP A 181 -3.53 -14.32 19.93
N GLY A 182 -3.43 -14.20 18.60
CA GLY A 182 -3.05 -15.33 17.74
C GLY A 182 -1.62 -15.81 17.99
N TYR A 183 -0.67 -14.90 18.20
CA TYR A 183 0.72 -15.28 18.47
C TYR A 183 0.88 -15.96 19.85
N GLU A 184 0.14 -15.51 20.86
CA GLU A 184 0.12 -16.13 22.18
C GLU A 184 -0.35 -17.59 22.14
N HIS A 185 -1.36 -17.91 21.31
CA HIS A 185 -1.98 -19.25 21.26
C HIS A 185 -1.32 -20.18 20.23
N TRP A 186 -0.83 -19.64 19.11
CA TRP A 186 -0.36 -20.40 17.95
C TRP A 186 1.08 -20.09 17.53
N GLY A 187 1.76 -19.17 18.21
CA GLY A 187 3.12 -18.77 17.86
C GLY A 187 3.24 -18.31 16.40
N ALA A 188 4.27 -18.80 15.72
CA ALA A 188 4.55 -18.45 14.31
C ALA A 188 3.43 -18.84 13.34
N ALA A 189 2.51 -19.73 13.70
CA ALA A 189 1.39 -20.10 12.83
C ALA A 189 0.47 -18.90 12.51
N VAL A 190 0.51 -17.82 13.30
CA VAL A 190 -0.20 -16.56 12.99
C VAL A 190 0.18 -15.99 11.62
N PHE A 191 1.40 -16.24 11.13
CA PHE A 191 1.83 -15.78 9.80
C PHE A 191 1.07 -16.47 8.66
N TRP A 192 0.50 -17.68 8.87
CA TRP A 192 -0.40 -18.29 7.89
C TRP A 192 -1.70 -17.51 7.74
N ALA A 193 -2.21 -16.90 8.82
CA ALA A 193 -3.36 -16.00 8.72
C ALA A 193 -3.01 -14.74 7.91
N MET A 194 -1.78 -14.22 8.05
CA MET A 194 -1.30 -13.11 7.21
C MET A 194 -1.18 -13.53 5.74
N ALA A 195 -0.71 -14.75 5.45
CA ALA A 195 -0.68 -15.29 4.09
C ALA A 195 -2.11 -15.46 3.51
N ALA A 196 -3.07 -15.89 4.33
CA ALA A 196 -4.47 -15.99 3.92
C ALA A 196 -5.07 -14.63 3.54
N MET A 197 -4.68 -13.53 4.19
CA MET A 197 -5.07 -12.18 3.78
C MET A 197 -4.61 -11.87 2.35
N GLY A 198 -3.41 -12.29 1.95
CA GLY A 198 -2.93 -12.21 0.56
C GLY A 198 -3.80 -13.04 -0.40
N GLY A 199 -4.22 -14.23 0.00
CA GLY A 199 -5.15 -15.07 -0.76
C GLY A 199 -6.52 -14.39 -0.96
N LEU A 200 -7.07 -13.81 0.09
CA LEU A 200 -8.31 -13.04 0.01
C LEU A 200 -8.16 -11.80 -0.88
N ALA A 201 -7.00 -11.13 -0.83
CA ALA A 201 -6.71 -9.99 -1.67
C ALA A 201 -6.75 -10.34 -3.17
N LEU A 202 -6.32 -11.54 -3.57
CA LEU A 202 -6.41 -12.00 -4.97
C LEU A 202 -7.85 -12.12 -5.50
N LEU A 203 -8.84 -12.26 -4.63
CA LEU A 203 -10.26 -12.35 -5.01
C LEU A 203 -10.86 -10.97 -5.34
N ILE A 204 -10.19 -9.88 -4.94
CA ILE A 204 -10.68 -8.52 -5.11
C ILE A 204 -10.06 -7.92 -6.38
N ARG A 205 -10.92 -7.56 -7.33
CA ARG A 205 -10.48 -6.88 -8.55
C ARG A 205 -10.76 -5.38 -8.43
N VAL A 206 -9.70 -4.60 -8.59
CA VAL A 206 -9.76 -3.12 -8.60
C VAL A 206 -9.34 -2.63 -9.96
N ASP A 207 -10.20 -1.82 -10.57
CA ASP A 207 -9.97 -1.18 -11.85
C ASP A 207 -9.49 0.26 -11.64
N THR A 208 -8.80 0.79 -12.64
CA THR A 208 -8.42 2.20 -12.65
C THR A 208 -9.70 3.05 -12.63
N PRO A 209 -9.82 4.04 -11.73
CA PRO A 209 -10.96 4.94 -11.73
C PRO A 209 -11.09 5.65 -13.09
N PRO A 210 -12.31 5.89 -13.59
CA PRO A 210 -12.50 6.66 -14.81
C PRO A 210 -11.96 8.08 -14.60
N SER A 211 -11.01 8.50 -15.45
CA SER A 211 -10.46 9.85 -15.41
C SER A 211 -11.48 10.82 -16.04
N THR A 212 -11.74 11.93 -15.37
CA THR A 212 -12.62 13.00 -15.87
C THR A 212 -12.07 13.78 -17.07
N VAL A 213 -10.89 13.43 -17.57
CA VAL A 213 -10.23 14.10 -18.70
C VAL A 213 -10.94 13.83 -20.05
N GLN A 214 -11.76 12.79 -20.15
CA GLN A 214 -12.46 12.48 -21.42
C GLN A 214 -13.71 13.32 -21.68
N ASP A 215 -14.35 13.87 -20.67
CA ASP A 215 -15.63 14.62 -20.86
C ASP A 215 -15.38 16.05 -21.38
N GLY A 216 -14.20 16.63 -21.19
CA GLY A 216 -13.85 17.97 -21.69
C GLY A 216 -13.67 18.07 -23.21
N ASN A 217 -13.39 16.95 -23.89
CA ASN A 217 -13.23 16.92 -25.35
C ASN A 217 -14.53 16.59 -26.09
N ALA A 218 -15.49 15.97 -25.43
CA ALA A 218 -16.80 15.68 -26.03
C ALA A 218 -17.65 16.95 -26.20
N LEU A 219 -17.49 17.94 -25.31
CA LEU A 219 -18.19 19.23 -25.36
C LEU A 219 -17.62 20.22 -26.39
N LYS A 220 -16.44 19.94 -26.96
CA LYS A 220 -15.83 20.80 -28.02
C LYS A 220 -16.08 20.29 -29.44
N ALA A 221 -16.86 19.23 -29.61
CA ALA A 221 -17.18 18.64 -30.91
C ALA A 221 -18.62 18.91 -31.36
N GLU A 222 -19.25 19.99 -30.88
CA GLU A 222 -20.46 20.47 -31.59
C GLU A 222 -20.02 21.24 -32.82
N PRO A 223 -20.43 20.85 -34.04
CA PRO A 223 -20.11 21.58 -35.27
C PRO A 223 -20.82 22.94 -35.25
N GLU A 224 -20.07 24.01 -35.46
CA GLU A 224 -20.63 25.28 -35.87
C GLU A 224 -21.57 25.02 -37.06
N ALA A 225 -22.88 24.98 -36.80
CA ALA A 225 -23.87 24.95 -37.83
C ALA A 225 -23.81 26.30 -38.57
N GLN A 226 -23.50 26.22 -39.84
CA GLN A 226 -23.47 27.26 -40.85
C GLN A 226 -24.75 28.11 -40.79
N ASN A 227 -24.53 29.42 -40.75
CA ASN A 227 -25.38 30.42 -41.41
C ASN A 227 -24.52 31.29 -42.31
#